data_3260cffd727ea35ef8671e043299d57d
#
_entry.id   3260cffd727ea35ef8671e043299d57d
#
_cell.length_a   1.000
_cell.length_b   1.000
_cell.length_c   1.000
_cell.angle_alpha   90.00
_cell.angle_beta   90.00
_cell.angle_gamma   90.00
#
_symmetry.space_group_name_H-M   'P 1'
#
loop_
_entity.id
_entity.type
_entity.pdbx_description
1 polymer ?
#
loop_
_entity_poly.entity_id
_entity_poly.type
_entity_poly.pdbx_seq_one_letter_code
_entity_poly.pdbx_strand_id
1 'polypeptide(L)'
;MKFFQKRGVAIAVLILAIVASSAWGLHKAPVVSTPEGGEKLDPSLSTAAFTQYVRDEADILSDKTEEAIGLYNANWDKMFGSIMAVVTVQSSDNLEDTAYDYADTMQLGSNDAILVIAKQQQDYYLVASGDFYDLLSGLSQ
;
A
#
# COMPACT_ATOMS: atom_id res chain seq x y z
N MET A 1 -1.08 -13.48 17.05
CA MET A 1 -2.10 -12.45 16.81
C MET A 1 -2.97 -12.85 15.64
N LYS A 2 -4.29 -12.89 15.85
CA LYS A 2 -5.25 -13.22 14.78
C LYS A 2 -5.22 -12.26 13.59
N PHE A 3 -4.69 -11.05 13.78
CA PHE A 3 -4.60 -10.00 12.77
C PHE A 3 -3.80 -10.44 11.53
N PHE A 4 -2.66 -11.12 11.72
CA PHE A 4 -1.80 -11.54 10.62
C PHE A 4 -2.28 -12.81 9.90
N GLN A 5 -3.34 -13.45 10.39
CA GLN A 5 -3.90 -14.66 9.77
C GLN A 5 -4.91 -14.35 8.68
N LYS A 6 -5.29 -13.08 8.52
CA LYS A 6 -6.25 -12.65 7.49
C LYS A 6 -5.52 -12.40 6.18
N ARG A 7 -6.01 -12.98 5.10
CA ARG A 7 -5.38 -12.86 3.77
C ARG A 7 -5.19 -11.43 3.32
N GLY A 8 -6.21 -10.61 3.48
CA GLY A 8 -6.14 -9.20 3.09
C GLY A 8 -5.12 -8.41 3.90
N VAL A 9 -5.02 -8.68 5.20
CA VAL A 9 -4.01 -8.07 6.06
C VAL A 9 -2.62 -8.52 5.63
N ALA A 10 -2.44 -9.80 5.28
CA ALA A 10 -1.16 -10.31 4.80
C ALA A 10 -0.71 -9.59 3.51
N ILE A 11 -1.62 -9.32 2.58
CA ILE A 11 -1.32 -8.57 1.36
C ILE A 11 -0.96 -7.12 1.71
N ALA A 12 -1.69 -6.47 2.61
CA ALA A 12 -1.39 -5.11 3.05
C ALA A 12 -0.01 -5.02 3.73
N VAL A 13 0.31 -5.98 4.59
CA VAL A 13 1.62 -6.08 5.25
C VAL A 13 2.72 -6.33 4.21
N LEU A 14 2.46 -7.14 3.18
CA LEU A 14 3.43 -7.37 2.10
C LEU A 14 3.73 -6.07 1.34
N ILE A 15 2.72 -5.30 0.97
CA ILE A 15 2.90 -3.99 0.32
C ILE A 15 3.71 -3.07 1.24
N LEU A 16 3.34 -3.00 2.50
CA LEU A 16 4.04 -2.20 3.51
C LEU A 16 5.52 -2.60 3.64
N ALA A 17 5.80 -3.91 3.69
CA ALA A 17 7.17 -4.42 3.79
C ALA A 17 8.00 -4.08 2.55
N ILE A 18 7.44 -4.19 1.35
CA ILE A 18 8.09 -3.83 0.09
C ILE A 18 8.43 -2.33 0.10
N VAL A 19 7.47 -1.49 0.45
CA VAL A 19 7.65 -0.04 0.51
C VAL A 19 8.69 0.34 1.57
N ALA A 20 8.59 -0.24 2.78
CA ALA A 20 9.54 0.03 3.85
C ALA A 20 10.97 -0.39 3.48
N SER A 21 11.14 -1.55 2.85
CA SER A 21 12.46 -2.03 2.40
C SER A 21 13.08 -1.10 1.37
N SER A 22 12.28 -0.55 0.45
CA SER A 22 12.72 0.44 -0.54
C SER A 22 13.06 1.77 0.12
N ALA A 23 12.22 2.23 1.07
CA ALA A 23 12.37 3.51 1.73
C ALA A 23 13.68 3.66 2.52
N TRP A 24 14.18 2.57 3.09
CA TRP A 24 15.40 2.62 3.89
C TRP A 24 16.66 2.24 3.14
N GLY A 25 16.55 2.02 1.82
CA GLY A 25 17.71 1.74 0.99
C GLY A 25 18.52 0.53 1.43
N LEU A 26 17.86 -0.45 2.02
CA LEU A 26 18.51 -1.66 2.47
C LEU A 26 19.05 -2.43 1.28
N HIS A 27 20.37 -2.61 1.22
CA HIS A 27 21.05 -3.32 0.14
C HIS A 27 20.67 -4.81 0.06
N LYS A 28 20.03 -5.30 1.09
CA LYS A 28 19.47 -6.65 1.12
C LYS A 28 18.00 -6.52 1.53
N ALA A 29 17.14 -6.33 0.53
CA ALA A 29 15.72 -6.47 0.79
C ALA A 29 15.45 -7.87 1.33
N PRO A 30 14.77 -8.00 2.47
CA PRO A 30 14.35 -9.33 2.90
C PRO A 30 13.51 -9.94 1.79
N VAL A 31 13.74 -11.21 1.52
CA VAL A 31 12.87 -11.95 0.59
C VAL A 31 11.51 -12.01 1.25
N VAL A 32 10.62 -11.12 0.82
CA VAL A 32 9.25 -11.17 1.29
C VAL A 32 8.58 -12.29 0.54
N SER A 33 8.40 -13.41 1.21
CA SER A 33 7.64 -14.51 0.65
C SER A 33 6.17 -14.10 0.56
N THR A 34 5.55 -14.42 -0.57
CA THR A 34 4.10 -14.27 -0.71
C THR A 34 3.43 -15.10 0.39
N PRO A 35 2.46 -14.54 1.13
CA PRO A 35 1.76 -15.30 2.15
C PRO A 35 1.16 -16.58 1.57
N GLU A 36 1.41 -17.71 2.21
CA GLU A 36 0.81 -18.96 1.78
C GLU A 36 -0.71 -18.89 1.89
N GLY A 37 -1.38 -19.42 0.88
CA GLY A 37 -2.85 -19.46 0.82
C GLY A 37 -3.52 -18.18 0.35
N GLY A 38 -2.75 -17.19 -0.08
CA GLY A 38 -3.29 -16.02 -0.76
C GLY A 38 -3.70 -16.34 -2.19
N GLU A 39 -4.65 -15.58 -2.73
CA GLU A 39 -4.92 -15.63 -4.16
C GLU A 39 -3.70 -15.12 -4.91
N LYS A 40 -3.38 -15.79 -6.02
CA LYS A 40 -2.28 -15.34 -6.87
C LYS A 40 -2.66 -14.05 -7.57
N LEU A 41 -1.73 -13.10 -7.61
CA LEU A 41 -1.89 -11.90 -8.41
C LEU A 41 -1.95 -12.27 -9.89
N ASP A 42 -2.84 -11.62 -10.61
CA ASP A 42 -2.89 -11.69 -12.06
C ASP A 42 -1.86 -10.71 -12.64
N PRO A 43 -0.73 -11.17 -13.18
CA PRO A 43 0.31 -10.28 -13.68
C PRO A 43 -0.05 -9.66 -15.04
N SER A 44 -1.15 -10.08 -15.65
CA SER A 44 -1.57 -9.57 -16.96
C SER A 44 -2.41 -8.29 -16.87
N LEU A 45 -2.85 -7.90 -15.67
CA LEU A 45 -3.66 -6.70 -15.50
C LEU A 45 -2.84 -5.44 -15.79
N SER A 46 -3.47 -4.48 -16.47
CA SER A 46 -2.85 -3.19 -16.72
C SER A 46 -2.72 -2.40 -15.43
N THR A 47 -1.54 -1.82 -15.20
CA THR A 47 -1.26 -0.95 -14.06
C THR A 47 -1.38 0.53 -14.41
N ALA A 48 -1.68 0.87 -15.66
CA ALA A 48 -1.66 2.24 -16.15
C ALA A 48 -2.61 3.17 -15.40
N ALA A 49 -3.79 2.69 -15.02
CA ALA A 49 -4.77 3.48 -14.28
C ALA A 49 -4.38 3.71 -12.82
N PHE A 50 -3.41 2.96 -12.31
CA PHE A 50 -3.04 2.96 -10.89
C PHE A 50 -1.75 3.71 -10.58
N THR A 51 -1.03 4.18 -11.59
CA THR A 51 0.21 4.97 -11.41
C THR A 51 -0.04 6.27 -10.67
N GLN A 52 -1.22 6.84 -10.79
CA GLN A 52 -1.62 8.07 -10.10
C GLN A 52 -1.72 7.91 -8.58
N TYR A 53 -1.83 6.67 -8.09
CA TYR A 53 -1.95 6.38 -6.66
C TYR A 53 -0.62 6.09 -5.98
N VAL A 54 0.49 6.26 -6.71
CA VAL A 54 1.84 6.17 -6.16
C VAL A 54 2.52 7.52 -6.39
N ARG A 55 2.88 8.20 -5.30
CA ARG A 55 3.61 9.48 -5.35
C ARG A 55 4.88 9.38 -4.53
N ASP A 56 5.98 9.20 -5.19
CA ASP A 56 7.29 9.07 -4.54
C ASP A 56 8.03 10.41 -4.51
N GLU A 57 7.51 11.36 -3.73
CA GLU A 57 8.10 12.70 -3.61
C GLU A 57 9.45 12.69 -2.89
N ALA A 58 9.70 11.68 -2.07
CA ALA A 58 10.97 11.52 -1.36
C ALA A 58 12.02 10.76 -2.17
N ASP A 59 11.65 10.25 -3.35
CA ASP A 59 12.53 9.48 -4.23
C ASP A 59 13.21 8.30 -3.48
N ILE A 60 12.39 7.50 -2.83
CA ILE A 60 12.85 6.36 -2.02
C ILE A 60 12.32 5.02 -2.53
N LEU A 61 11.39 5.03 -3.47
CA LEU A 61 10.86 3.81 -4.07
C LEU A 61 11.62 3.50 -5.37
N SER A 62 11.92 2.23 -5.59
CA SER A 62 12.43 1.80 -6.89
C SER A 62 11.29 1.67 -7.90
N ASP A 63 11.60 1.78 -9.19
CA ASP A 63 10.63 1.58 -10.27
C ASP A 63 9.91 0.23 -10.11
N LYS A 64 10.65 -0.79 -9.74
CA LYS A 64 10.12 -2.13 -9.51
C LYS A 64 9.12 -2.17 -8.35
N THR A 65 9.37 -1.39 -7.30
CA THR A 65 8.44 -1.26 -6.18
C THR A 65 7.16 -0.55 -6.60
N GLU A 66 7.29 0.53 -7.36
CA GLU A 66 6.12 1.26 -7.88
C GLU A 66 5.27 0.38 -8.79
N GLU A 67 5.91 -0.39 -9.68
CA GLU A 67 5.21 -1.36 -10.53
C GLU A 67 4.48 -2.42 -9.71
N ALA A 68 5.12 -2.93 -8.67
CA ALA A 68 4.51 -3.92 -7.78
C ALA A 68 3.28 -3.36 -7.07
N ILE A 69 3.35 -2.13 -6.55
CA ILE A 69 2.21 -1.46 -5.94
C ILE A 69 1.06 -1.30 -6.95
N GLY A 70 1.39 -0.89 -8.17
CA GLY A 70 0.41 -0.77 -9.24
C GLY A 70 -0.29 -2.09 -9.55
N LEU A 71 0.46 -3.19 -9.58
CA LEU A 71 -0.10 -4.52 -9.84
C LEU A 71 -1.00 -4.99 -8.69
N TYR A 72 -0.60 -4.76 -7.43
CA TYR A 72 -1.45 -5.04 -6.28
C TYR A 72 -2.77 -4.27 -6.36
N ASN A 73 -2.71 -2.98 -6.67
CA ASN A 73 -3.89 -2.15 -6.81
C ASN A 73 -4.80 -2.60 -7.95
N ALA A 74 -4.22 -2.98 -9.10
CA ALA A 74 -5.00 -3.50 -10.22
C ALA A 74 -5.77 -4.77 -9.84
N ASN A 75 -5.14 -5.67 -9.10
CA ASN A 75 -5.79 -6.88 -8.62
C ASN A 75 -6.85 -6.59 -7.56
N TRP A 76 -6.56 -5.70 -6.62
CA TRP A 76 -7.50 -5.33 -5.57
C TRP A 76 -8.73 -4.60 -6.13
N ASP A 77 -8.52 -3.69 -7.06
CA ASP A 77 -9.63 -3.01 -7.71
C ASP A 77 -10.54 -4.01 -8.43
N LYS A 78 -9.95 -4.95 -9.15
CA LYS A 78 -10.71 -5.98 -9.85
C LYS A 78 -11.51 -6.87 -8.90
N MET A 79 -10.93 -7.25 -7.77
CA MET A 79 -11.56 -8.17 -6.82
C MET A 79 -12.54 -7.48 -5.87
N PHE A 80 -12.24 -6.27 -5.45
CA PHE A 80 -12.94 -5.62 -4.33
C PHE A 80 -13.38 -4.18 -4.60
N GLY A 81 -12.99 -3.60 -5.73
CA GLY A 81 -13.22 -2.18 -5.98
C GLY A 81 -12.48 -1.28 -4.98
N SER A 82 -11.29 -1.69 -4.56
CA SER A 82 -10.52 -1.02 -3.52
C SER A 82 -9.08 -0.82 -3.96
N ILE A 83 -8.47 0.28 -3.55
CA ILE A 83 -7.04 0.56 -3.79
C ILE A 83 -6.35 1.00 -2.51
N MET A 84 -5.02 0.88 -2.49
CA MET A 84 -4.17 1.48 -1.48
C MET A 84 -3.20 2.46 -2.16
N ALA A 85 -3.39 3.74 -1.92
CA ALA A 85 -2.46 4.74 -2.38
C ALA A 85 -1.19 4.73 -1.51
N VAL A 86 -0.05 5.01 -2.11
CA VAL A 86 1.25 5.09 -1.42
C VAL A 86 1.87 6.44 -1.75
N VAL A 87 2.22 7.20 -0.72
CA VAL A 87 2.86 8.51 -0.83
C VAL A 87 4.11 8.52 0.03
N THR A 88 5.20 8.99 -0.52
CA THR A 88 6.40 9.28 0.26
C THR A 88 6.64 10.78 0.27
N VAL A 89 7.05 11.31 1.42
CA VAL A 89 7.41 12.72 1.60
C VAL A 89 8.76 12.83 2.28
N GLN A 90 9.47 13.94 2.05
CA GLN A 90 10.76 14.17 2.69
C GLN A 90 10.60 14.26 4.21
N SER A 91 9.60 15.02 4.65
CA SER A 91 9.26 15.18 6.06
C SER A 91 7.80 15.58 6.20
N SER A 92 7.24 15.40 7.37
CA SER A 92 5.89 15.85 7.70
C SER A 92 5.84 16.26 9.16
N ASP A 93 5.25 17.40 9.45
CA ASP A 93 5.02 17.84 10.83
C ASP A 93 3.88 17.06 11.49
N ASN A 94 2.94 16.59 10.67
CA ASN A 94 1.83 15.76 11.11
C ASN A 94 1.46 14.77 10.00
N LEU A 95 1.87 13.51 10.16
CA LEU A 95 1.64 12.46 9.16
C LEU A 95 0.15 12.15 8.97
N GLU A 96 -0.64 12.23 10.02
CA GLU A 96 -2.08 12.02 9.93
C GLU A 96 -2.73 13.07 9.02
N ASP A 97 -2.48 14.35 9.27
CA ASP A 97 -3.00 15.43 8.44
C ASP A 97 -2.51 15.31 6.99
N THR A 98 -1.23 14.99 6.80
CA THR A 98 -0.65 14.78 5.47
C THR A 98 -1.37 13.65 4.74
N ALA A 99 -1.67 12.55 5.41
CA ALA A 99 -2.37 11.42 4.83
C ALA A 99 -3.79 11.80 4.39
N TYR A 100 -4.53 12.52 5.21
CA TYR A 100 -5.87 12.98 4.85
C TYR A 100 -5.85 13.98 3.69
N ASP A 101 -4.89 14.89 3.65
CA ASP A 101 -4.75 15.85 2.55
C ASP A 101 -4.49 15.14 1.21
N TYR A 102 -3.61 14.13 1.20
CA TYR A 102 -3.37 13.33 -0.01
C TYR A 102 -4.56 12.49 -0.38
N ALA A 103 -5.26 11.91 0.58
CA ALA A 103 -6.46 11.13 0.33
C ALA A 103 -7.54 11.98 -0.38
N ASP A 104 -7.73 13.22 0.07
CA ASP A 104 -8.64 14.16 -0.55
C ASP A 104 -8.18 14.55 -1.97
N THR A 105 -6.90 14.86 -2.13
CA THR A 105 -6.31 15.22 -3.42
C THR A 105 -6.45 14.09 -4.44
N MET A 106 -6.27 12.86 -4.01
CA MET A 106 -6.39 11.66 -4.86
C MET A 106 -7.83 11.20 -5.01
N GLN A 107 -8.78 11.84 -4.34
CA GLN A 107 -10.21 11.49 -4.36
C GLN A 107 -10.47 10.04 -3.96
N LEU A 108 -9.82 9.59 -2.90
CA LEU A 108 -10.00 8.24 -2.39
C LEU A 108 -11.40 8.07 -1.80
N GLY A 109 -11.98 6.91 -2.04
CA GLY A 109 -13.33 6.58 -1.62
C GLY A 109 -13.39 5.80 -0.30
N SER A 110 -14.60 5.40 0.07
CA SER A 110 -14.87 4.70 1.33
C SER A 110 -14.28 3.29 1.40
N ASN A 111 -13.88 2.72 0.25
CA ASN A 111 -13.26 1.40 0.18
C ASN A 111 -11.73 1.46 0.08
N ASP A 112 -11.15 2.65 0.13
CA ASP A 112 -9.74 2.85 -0.17
C ASP A 112 -8.91 3.07 1.08
N ALA A 113 -7.61 2.96 0.92
CA ALA A 113 -6.63 3.22 1.96
C ALA A 113 -5.46 4.06 1.41
N ILE A 114 -4.73 4.72 2.30
CA ILE A 114 -3.51 5.44 1.96
C ILE A 114 -2.42 5.18 2.99
N LEU A 115 -1.22 4.91 2.49
CA LEU A 115 0.00 4.81 3.29
C LEU A 115 0.89 6.00 2.97
N VAL A 116 1.27 6.77 3.97
CA VAL A 116 2.22 7.88 3.84
C VAL A 116 3.49 7.55 4.61
N ILE A 117 4.62 7.72 3.97
CA ILE A 117 5.95 7.47 4.56
C ILE A 117 6.72 8.77 4.58
N ALA A 118 7.24 9.15 5.75
CA ALA A 118 8.11 10.31 5.93
C ALA A 118 9.56 9.85 6.05
N LYS A 119 10.39 10.23 5.07
CA LYS A 119 11.78 9.78 4.97
C LYS A 119 12.63 10.22 6.15
N GLN A 120 12.57 11.50 6.51
CA GLN A 120 13.43 12.04 7.56
C GLN A 120 13.09 11.50 8.95
N GLN A 121 11.79 11.34 9.24
CA GLN A 121 11.33 10.80 10.50
C GLN A 121 11.44 9.26 10.55
N GLN A 122 11.63 8.61 9.41
CA GLN A 122 11.59 7.15 9.29
C GLN A 122 10.31 6.58 9.90
N ASP A 123 9.20 7.24 9.62
CA ASP A 123 7.89 6.92 10.17
C ASP A 123 6.84 6.87 9.05
N TYR A 124 5.72 6.27 9.33
CA TYR A 124 4.62 6.13 8.38
C TYR A 124 3.28 6.27 9.07
N TYR A 125 2.25 6.53 8.29
CA TYR A 125 0.87 6.56 8.74
C TYR A 125 -0.03 5.87 7.71
N LEU A 126 -0.87 4.95 8.18
CA LEU A 126 -1.84 4.25 7.35
C LEU A 126 -3.24 4.70 7.74
N VAL A 127 -3.96 5.26 6.78
CA VAL A 127 -5.39 5.55 6.90
C VAL A 127 -6.15 4.54 6.06
N ALA A 128 -7.07 3.84 6.66
CA ALA A 128 -7.96 2.94 5.96
C ALA A 128 -9.40 3.23 6.38
N SER A 129 -10.29 3.26 5.40
CA SER A 129 -11.72 3.43 5.66
C SER A 129 -12.30 2.23 6.41
N GLY A 130 -13.47 2.42 7.03
CA GLY A 130 -14.18 1.32 7.68
C GLY A 130 -14.51 0.20 6.71
N ASP A 131 -14.94 0.54 5.50
CA ASP A 131 -15.26 -0.44 4.46
C ASP A 131 -14.02 -1.21 4.02
N PHE A 132 -12.85 -0.58 3.97
CA PHE A 132 -11.58 -1.26 3.68
C PHE A 132 -11.26 -2.30 4.78
N TYR A 133 -11.44 -1.95 6.03
CA TYR A 133 -11.27 -2.89 7.14
C TYR A 133 -12.26 -4.05 7.07
N ASP A 134 -13.50 -3.78 6.70
CA ASP A 134 -14.52 -4.80 6.52
C ASP A 134 -14.16 -5.76 5.40
N LEU A 135 -13.62 -5.25 4.28
CA LEU A 135 -13.10 -6.07 3.19
C LEU A 135 -11.99 -7.00 3.68
N LEU A 136 -11.03 -6.46 4.43
CA LEU A 136 -9.94 -7.26 5.01
C LEU A 136 -10.49 -8.34 5.94
N SER A 137 -11.53 -8.02 6.71
CA SER A 137 -12.17 -8.97 7.61
C SER A 137 -12.90 -10.09 6.87
N GLY A 138 -13.60 -9.74 5.78
CA GLY A 138 -14.30 -10.69 4.93
C GLY A 138 -13.38 -11.72 4.27
N LEU A 139 -12.15 -11.33 3.97
CA LEU A 139 -11.16 -12.21 3.37
C LEU A 139 -10.61 -13.29 4.32
N SER A 140 -10.92 -13.19 5.59
CA SER A 140 -10.42 -14.12 6.62
C SER A 140 -11.29 -15.37 6.82
N GLN A 141 -12.40 -15.45 6.13
CA GLN A 141 -13.35 -16.56 6.27
C GLN A 141 -13.14 -17.64 5.22
#